data_8ae358ee2129da592c5ec388b905d83c
#
_entry.id   8ae358ee2129da592c5ec388b905d83c
#
_cell.length_a   1.000
_cell.length_b   1.000
_cell.length_c   1.000
_cell.angle_alpha   90.00
_cell.angle_beta   90.00
_cell.angle_gamma   90.00
#
_symmetry.space_group_name_H-M   'P 1'
#
loop_
_entity.id
_entity.type
_entity.pdbx_description
1 polymer ?
#
loop_
_entity_poly.entity_id
_entity_poly.type
_entity_poly.pdbx_seq_one_letter_code
_entity_poly.pdbx_strand_id
1 'polypeptide(L)'
;MSIRGTQALILVPTRELAQKIQKAVIALSDYMNIECHACVGDREDMAKLQAGVHVVVGTPGRVSHVINRRAFRTDNIKIFCLDEADEMLSRGFKDQIYEGSLFILLSLFLARYIINLNSVPTSATVYSGRLVLCHHTC
;
A
#
# COMPACT_ATOMS: atom_id res chain seq x y z
N MET A 1 -9.64 19.43 -6.22
CA MET A 1 -9.56 19.16 -4.77
C MET A 1 -8.49 18.10 -4.54
N SER A 2 -7.39 18.48 -3.94
CA SER A 2 -6.35 17.54 -3.55
C SER A 2 -6.84 16.76 -2.34
N ILE A 3 -7.18 15.50 -2.50
CA ILE A 3 -7.51 14.62 -1.38
C ILE A 3 -6.19 14.35 -0.63
N ARG A 4 -6.02 15.01 0.49
CA ARG A 4 -4.88 14.79 1.38
C ARG A 4 -5.10 13.48 2.13
N GLY A 5 -4.61 12.38 1.57
CA GLY A 5 -4.69 11.07 2.21
C GLY A 5 -4.06 9.99 1.34
N THR A 6 -3.59 8.94 1.96
CA THR A 6 -2.99 7.80 1.26
C THR A 6 -4.08 7.05 0.48
N GLN A 7 -3.91 6.97 -0.82
CA GLN A 7 -4.84 6.31 -1.74
C GLN A 7 -4.31 4.98 -2.27
N ALA A 8 -3.00 4.79 -2.25
CA ALA A 8 -2.36 3.57 -2.72
C ALA A 8 -1.35 3.05 -1.71
N LEU A 9 -1.37 1.76 -1.49
CA LEU A 9 -0.41 1.05 -0.66
C LEU A 9 0.24 -0.06 -1.47
N ILE A 10 1.57 -0.05 -1.52
CA ILE A 10 2.36 -1.04 -2.25
C ILE A 10 3.26 -1.76 -1.25
N LEU A 11 3.11 -3.06 -1.14
CA LEU A 11 3.96 -3.92 -0.32
C LEU A 11 5.00 -4.62 -1.19
N VAL A 12 6.23 -4.60 -0.73
CA VAL A 12 7.39 -5.19 -1.40
C VAL A 12 8.24 -5.98 -0.41
N PRO A 13 9.03 -6.97 -0.87
CA PRO A 13 9.82 -7.81 0.05
C PRO A 13 11.08 -7.15 0.60
N THR A 14 11.61 -6.11 -0.04
CA THR A 14 12.88 -5.47 0.34
C THR A 14 12.79 -3.95 0.36
N ARG A 15 13.63 -3.31 1.18
CA ARG A 15 13.75 -1.85 1.24
C ARG A 15 14.26 -1.26 -0.06
N GLU A 16 15.22 -1.92 -0.70
CA GLU A 16 15.81 -1.51 -1.97
C GLU A 16 14.75 -1.43 -3.07
N LEU A 17 13.86 -2.42 -3.12
CA LEU A 17 12.76 -2.43 -4.07
C LEU A 17 11.75 -1.30 -3.77
N ALA A 18 11.46 -1.03 -2.49
CA ALA A 18 10.61 0.08 -2.08
C ALA A 18 11.16 1.42 -2.58
N GLN A 19 12.46 1.65 -2.43
CA GLN A 19 13.11 2.87 -2.91
C GLN A 19 13.10 2.99 -4.43
N LYS A 20 13.29 1.88 -5.16
CA LYS A 20 13.20 1.86 -6.63
C LYS A 20 11.79 2.22 -7.11
N ILE A 21 10.77 1.64 -6.49
CA ILE A 21 9.37 1.93 -6.82
C ILE A 21 9.04 3.39 -6.49
N GLN A 22 9.49 3.92 -5.37
CA GLN A 22 9.32 5.33 -5.03
C GLN A 22 9.87 6.24 -6.13
N LYS A 23 11.10 5.99 -6.57
CA LYS A 23 11.73 6.78 -7.64
C LYS A 23 10.93 6.68 -8.95
N ALA A 24 10.47 5.49 -9.31
CA ALA A 24 9.66 5.28 -10.50
C ALA A 24 8.31 6.03 -10.43
N VAL A 25 7.62 5.96 -9.29
CA VAL A 25 6.35 6.67 -9.09
C VAL A 25 6.56 8.19 -9.16
N ILE A 26 7.59 8.71 -8.50
CA ILE A 26 7.91 10.14 -8.56
C ILE A 26 8.19 10.58 -10.00
N ALA A 27 8.98 9.82 -10.76
CA ALA A 27 9.29 10.12 -12.15
C ALA A 27 8.05 10.13 -13.06
N LEU A 28 7.09 9.22 -12.83
CA LEU A 28 5.83 9.14 -13.58
C LEU A 28 4.84 10.22 -13.18
N SER A 29 4.95 10.75 -11.95
CA SER A 29 3.98 11.67 -11.37
C SER A 29 4.39 13.14 -11.41
N ASP A 30 5.47 13.46 -12.10
CA ASP A 30 6.05 14.83 -12.15
C ASP A 30 5.03 15.92 -12.52
N TYR A 31 4.01 15.56 -13.32
CA TYR A 31 2.94 16.47 -13.74
C TYR A 31 1.64 16.33 -12.97
N MET A 32 1.57 15.42 -12.00
CA MET A 32 0.31 15.06 -11.31
C MET A 32 0.26 15.51 -9.86
N ASN A 33 1.30 16.12 -9.33
CA ASN A 33 1.44 16.49 -7.91
C ASN A 33 1.15 15.33 -6.95
N ILE A 34 1.60 14.13 -7.29
CA ILE A 34 1.48 12.94 -6.45
C ILE A 34 2.73 12.82 -5.59
N GLU A 35 2.54 12.71 -4.28
CA GLU A 35 3.60 12.45 -3.33
C GLU A 35 3.65 10.96 -3.01
N CYS A 36 4.83 10.36 -3.15
CA CYS A 36 5.12 8.98 -2.83
C CYS A 36 6.21 8.88 -1.78
N HIS A 37 5.99 8.08 -0.76
CA HIS A 37 6.97 7.83 0.29
C HIS A 37 7.26 6.35 0.46
N ALA A 38 8.55 5.99 0.46
CA ALA A 38 9.01 4.65 0.81
C ALA A 38 9.34 4.58 2.31
N CYS A 39 8.62 3.71 3.02
CA CYS A 39 8.87 3.44 4.43
C CYS A 39 10.06 2.51 4.59
N VAL A 40 11.25 3.06 4.75
CA VAL A 40 12.49 2.30 4.87
C VAL A 40 13.06 2.27 6.29
N GLY A 41 12.45 2.97 7.21
CA GLY A 41 12.73 2.98 8.63
C GLY A 41 13.38 4.27 9.08
N ASP A 42 12.66 5.10 9.79
CA ASP A 42 13.12 5.98 10.85
C ASP A 42 12.11 7.09 11.17
N ARG A 43 12.51 8.04 11.99
CA ARG A 43 11.70 9.19 12.41
C ARG A 43 11.17 10.03 11.25
N GLU A 44 11.90 10.07 10.15
CA GLU A 44 11.50 10.80 8.94
C GLU A 44 10.25 10.21 8.30
N ASP A 45 10.08 8.88 8.34
CA ASP A 45 8.89 8.23 7.81
C ASP A 45 7.62 8.74 8.49
N MET A 46 7.65 8.85 9.83
CA MET A 46 6.51 9.31 10.60
C MET A 46 6.13 10.75 10.24
N ALA A 47 7.10 11.65 10.15
CA ALA A 47 6.86 13.05 9.83
C ALA A 47 6.28 13.23 8.42
N LYS A 48 6.84 12.54 7.43
CA LYS A 48 6.35 12.60 6.04
C LYS A 48 4.97 11.99 5.88
N LEU A 49 4.69 10.87 6.53
CA LEU A 49 3.38 10.22 6.49
C LEU A 49 2.31 11.08 7.15
N GLN A 50 2.63 11.73 8.28
CA GLN A 50 1.71 12.65 8.97
C GLN A 50 1.44 13.92 8.17
N ALA A 51 2.40 14.39 7.38
CA ALA A 51 2.20 15.52 6.47
C ALA A 51 1.22 15.21 5.33
N GLY A 52 1.02 13.93 5.04
CA GLY A 52 0.12 13.41 4.01
C GLY A 52 0.84 13.07 2.72
N VAL A 53 0.79 11.81 2.34
CA VAL A 53 1.29 11.29 1.05
C VAL A 53 0.20 10.50 0.35
N HIS A 54 0.24 10.46 -0.97
CA HIS A 54 -0.76 9.78 -1.78
C HIS A 54 -0.45 8.29 -1.95
N VAL A 55 0.83 7.94 -2.05
CA VAL A 55 1.31 6.56 -2.26
C VAL A 55 2.31 6.20 -1.17
N VAL A 56 2.07 5.09 -0.50
CA VAL A 56 2.98 4.51 0.49
C VAL A 56 3.53 3.20 -0.05
N VAL A 57 4.83 3.04 -0.03
CA VAL A 57 5.55 1.82 -0.42
C VAL A 57 6.38 1.34 0.75
N GLY A 58 6.39 0.05 1.02
CA GLY A 58 7.22 -0.48 2.09
C GLY A 58 7.16 -1.99 2.23
N THR A 59 8.01 -2.51 3.08
CA THR A 59 7.95 -3.92 3.49
C THR A 59 6.80 -4.14 4.45
N PRO A 60 6.20 -5.36 4.50
CA PRO A 60 5.05 -5.65 5.35
C PRO A 60 5.27 -5.28 6.83
N GLY A 61 6.41 -5.63 7.39
CA GLY A 61 6.73 -5.33 8.78
C GLY A 61 6.81 -3.83 9.07
N ARG A 62 7.40 -3.06 8.17
CA ARG A 62 7.52 -1.61 8.35
C ARG A 62 6.19 -0.89 8.16
N VAL A 63 5.43 -1.29 7.15
CA VAL A 63 4.10 -0.73 6.91
C VAL A 63 3.17 -1.03 8.08
N SER A 64 3.16 -2.26 8.59
CA SER A 64 2.41 -2.62 9.78
C SER A 64 2.78 -1.74 10.99
N HIS A 65 4.06 -1.50 11.20
CA HIS A 65 4.54 -0.64 12.29
C HIS A 65 4.03 0.81 12.18
N VAL A 66 4.10 1.41 11.01
CA VAL A 66 3.63 2.80 10.83
C VAL A 66 2.10 2.90 10.87
N ILE A 67 1.37 1.89 10.42
CA ILE A 67 -0.09 1.82 10.55
C ILE A 67 -0.48 1.73 12.03
N ASN A 68 0.16 0.86 12.79
CA ASN A 68 -0.10 0.71 14.23
C ASN A 68 0.16 2.00 15.01
N ARG A 69 1.11 2.81 14.56
CA ARG A 69 1.38 4.14 15.12
C ARG A 69 0.48 5.24 14.57
N ARG A 70 -0.48 4.90 13.73
CA ARG A 70 -1.40 5.85 13.10
C ARG A 70 -0.69 6.99 12.37
N ALA A 71 0.41 6.67 11.70
CA ALA A 71 1.19 7.64 10.94
C ALA A 71 0.44 8.17 9.71
N PHE A 72 -0.49 7.39 9.17
CA PHE A 72 -1.39 7.79 8.09
C PHE A 72 -2.73 7.07 8.21
N ARG A 73 -3.74 7.62 7.53
CA ARG A 73 -5.08 7.05 7.52
C ARG A 73 -5.21 6.04 6.39
N THR A 74 -5.80 4.90 6.71
CA THR A 74 -6.04 3.80 5.75
C THR A 74 -7.43 3.86 5.09
N ASP A 75 -8.29 4.78 5.53
CA ASP A 75 -9.70 4.86 5.10
C ASP A 75 -9.85 5.20 3.62
N ASN A 76 -8.89 5.92 3.05
CA ASN A 76 -8.91 6.42 1.68
C ASN A 76 -8.12 5.54 0.71
N ILE A 77 -7.61 4.38 1.14
CA ILE A 77 -6.88 3.48 0.27
C ILE A 77 -7.82 2.86 -0.76
N LYS A 78 -7.51 3.09 -2.04
CA LYS A 78 -8.25 2.57 -3.20
C LYS A 78 -7.49 1.50 -3.96
N ILE A 79 -6.16 1.53 -3.87
CA ILE A 79 -5.27 0.62 -4.57
C ILE A 79 -4.40 -0.09 -3.54
N PHE A 80 -4.41 -1.41 -3.60
CA PHE A 80 -3.53 -2.25 -2.81
C PHE A 80 -2.74 -3.15 -3.75
N CYS A 81 -1.41 -3.08 -3.68
CA CYS A 81 -0.52 -3.86 -4.52
C CYS A 81 0.43 -4.71 -3.67
N LEU A 82 0.49 -5.99 -3.97
CA LEU A 82 1.51 -6.90 -3.47
C LEU A 82 2.46 -7.22 -4.62
N ASP A 83 3.67 -6.67 -4.56
CA ASP A 83 4.72 -6.96 -5.53
C ASP A 83 5.61 -8.10 -5.01
N GLU A 84 5.85 -9.11 -5.84
CA GLU A 84 6.59 -10.32 -5.45
C GLU A 84 5.99 -11.03 -4.22
N ALA A 85 4.68 -11.27 -4.27
CA ALA A 85 3.93 -11.87 -3.17
C ALA A 85 4.45 -13.25 -2.76
N ASP A 86 4.89 -14.05 -3.69
CA ASP A 86 5.51 -15.35 -3.46
C ASP A 86 6.82 -15.24 -2.65
N GLU A 87 7.65 -14.25 -2.94
CA GLU A 87 8.88 -13.98 -2.19
C GLU A 87 8.56 -13.51 -0.76
N MET A 88 7.56 -12.64 -0.57
CA MET A 88 7.13 -12.22 0.75
C MET A 88 6.62 -13.39 1.59
N LEU A 89 5.87 -14.31 1.00
CA LEU A 89 5.37 -15.49 1.70
C LEU A 89 6.50 -16.47 2.06
N SER A 90 7.49 -16.62 1.20
CA SER A 90 8.64 -17.50 1.46
C SER A 90 9.62 -16.98 2.50
N ARG A 91 9.73 -15.65 2.65
CA ARG A 91 10.60 -14.99 3.64
C ARG A 91 10.06 -14.93 5.06
N GLY A 92 8.90 -15.56 5.34
CA GLY A 92 8.33 -15.58 6.67
C GLY A 92 7.56 -14.32 7.08
N PHE A 93 7.24 -13.43 6.15
CA PHE A 93 6.35 -12.29 6.40
C PHE A 93 4.89 -12.71 6.64
N LYS A 94 4.62 -14.01 6.58
CA LYS A 94 3.31 -14.60 6.83
C LYS A 94 2.72 -14.11 8.15
N ASP A 95 3.48 -14.20 9.21
CA ASP A 95 3.04 -13.81 10.54
C ASP A 95 2.78 -12.31 10.63
N GLN A 96 3.62 -11.49 10.01
CA GLN A 96 3.45 -10.03 9.98
C GLN A 96 2.25 -9.60 9.14
N ILE A 97 1.89 -10.35 8.12
CA ILE A 97 0.69 -10.11 7.32
C ILE A 97 -0.56 -10.56 8.09
N TYR A 98 -0.49 -11.66 8.83
CA TYR A 98 -1.62 -12.23 9.56
C TYR A 98 -1.83 -11.64 10.97
N GLU A 99 -0.80 -11.20 11.66
CA GLU A 99 -0.85 -10.79 13.06
C GLU A 99 -1.08 -9.30 13.32
N GLY A 100 -1.56 -8.53 12.37
CA GLY A 100 -1.65 -7.11 12.64
C GLY A 100 -2.71 -6.36 11.89
N SER A 101 -2.64 -5.05 12.04
CA SER A 101 -3.43 -4.07 11.32
C SER A 101 -3.37 -4.25 9.79
N LEU A 102 -2.31 -4.85 9.27
CA LEU A 102 -2.19 -5.17 7.86
C LEU A 102 -3.18 -6.25 7.42
N PHE A 103 -3.40 -7.28 8.25
CA PHE A 103 -4.44 -8.29 8.01
C PHE A 103 -5.84 -7.68 8.07
N ILE A 104 -6.10 -6.81 9.02
CA ILE A 104 -7.36 -6.10 9.13
C ILE A 104 -7.59 -5.23 7.89
N LEU A 105 -6.58 -4.52 7.45
CA LEU A 105 -6.62 -3.71 6.24
C LEU A 105 -6.89 -4.57 5.00
N LEU A 106 -6.18 -5.66 4.84
CA LEU A 106 -6.37 -6.61 3.74
C LEU A 106 -7.75 -7.25 3.80
N SER A 107 -8.21 -7.63 4.99
CA SER A 107 -9.55 -8.22 5.20
C SER A 107 -10.66 -7.22 4.88
N LEU A 108 -10.51 -5.97 5.29
CA LEU A 108 -11.46 -4.89 4.97
C LEU A 108 -11.47 -4.59 3.48
N PHE A 109 -10.31 -4.62 2.84
CA PHE A 109 -10.19 -4.42 1.40
C PHE A 109 -10.83 -5.58 0.61
N LEU A 110 -10.57 -6.82 1.03
CA LEU A 110 -11.19 -8.02 0.45
C LEU A 110 -12.70 -8.06 0.72
N ALA A 111 -13.16 -7.68 1.91
CA ALA A 111 -14.58 -7.59 2.23
C ALA A 111 -15.29 -6.55 1.34
N ARG A 112 -14.69 -5.39 1.15
CA ARG A 112 -15.17 -4.40 0.19
C ARG A 112 -15.20 -4.93 -1.24
N TYR A 113 -14.18 -5.69 -1.61
CA TYR A 113 -14.12 -6.37 -2.90
C TYR A 113 -15.29 -7.34 -3.09
N ILE A 114 -15.55 -8.21 -2.11
CA ILE A 114 -16.63 -9.20 -2.14
C ILE A 114 -18.01 -8.55 -2.14
N ILE A 115 -18.22 -7.50 -1.33
CA ILE A 115 -19.49 -6.79 -1.24
C ILE A 115 -19.80 -6.04 -2.53
N ASN A 116 -18.77 -5.50 -3.20
CA ASN A 116 -18.93 -4.74 -4.43
C ASN A 116 -18.97 -5.59 -5.73
N LEU A 117 -18.76 -6.89 -5.63
CA LEU A 117 -18.92 -7.79 -6.79
C LEU A 117 -20.33 -7.71 -7.45
N ASN A 118 -21.31 -7.20 -6.72
CA ASN A 118 -22.67 -7.05 -7.21
C ASN A 118 -22.99 -5.64 -7.79
N SER A 119 -22.10 -4.65 -7.71
CA SER A 119 -22.48 -3.29 -8.07
C SER A 119 -21.40 -2.40 -8.74
N VAL A 120 -20.12 -2.75 -8.71
CA VAL A 120 -19.06 -1.91 -9.30
C VAL A 120 -17.92 -2.78 -9.87
N PRO A 121 -17.36 -2.45 -11.03
CA PRO A 121 -16.25 -3.21 -11.61
C PRO A 121 -14.99 -3.02 -10.74
N THR A 122 -14.70 -4.02 -9.95
CA THR A 122 -13.42 -4.12 -9.24
C THR A 122 -12.53 -5.05 -10.06
N SER A 123 -11.39 -4.56 -10.51
CA SER A 123 -10.43 -5.38 -11.24
C SER A 123 -9.38 -5.93 -10.28
N ALA A 124 -9.35 -7.25 -10.15
CA ALA A 124 -8.20 -7.95 -9.58
C ALA A 124 -7.34 -8.44 -10.76
N THR A 125 -6.12 -7.98 -10.85
CA THR A 125 -5.21 -8.42 -11.89
C THR A 125 -4.00 -9.08 -11.24
N VAL A 126 -3.80 -10.35 -11.53
CA VAL A 126 -2.59 -11.07 -11.13
C VAL A 126 -1.65 -11.10 -12.33
N TYR A 127 -0.57 -10.35 -12.22
CA TYR A 127 0.49 -10.33 -13.23
C TYR A 127 1.78 -10.85 -12.62
N SER A 128 2.29 -11.98 -13.12
CA SER A 128 3.66 -12.46 -12.83
C SER A 128 4.10 -12.27 -11.34
N GLY A 129 3.31 -12.81 -10.39
CA GLY A 129 3.59 -12.68 -8.95
C GLY A 129 3.15 -11.36 -8.30
N ARG A 130 2.44 -10.51 -9.04
CA ARG A 130 1.88 -9.24 -8.54
C ARG A 130 0.38 -9.34 -8.39
N LEU A 131 -0.12 -9.14 -7.20
CA LEU A 131 -1.55 -8.99 -6.93
C LEU A 131 -1.87 -7.49 -6.81
N VAL A 132 -2.65 -6.98 -7.73
CA VAL A 132 -3.14 -5.60 -7.70
C VAL A 132 -4.64 -5.62 -7.50
N LEU A 133 -5.09 -5.06 -6.40
CA LEU A 133 -6.50 -4.88 -6.08
C LEU A 133 -6.83 -3.40 -6.23
N CYS A 134 -7.64 -3.05 -7.21
CA CYS A 134 -8.13 -1.70 -7.42
C CYS A 134 -9.62 -1.62 -7.09
N HIS A 135 -9.99 -0.65 -6.28
CA HIS A 135 -11.38 -0.31 -6.02
C HIS A 135 -11.72 0.96 -6.81
N HIS A 136 -12.54 0.83 -7.84
CA HIS A 136 -13.08 1.98 -8.55
C HIS A 136 -14.34 2.48 -7.83
N THR A 137 -14.21 3.60 -7.16
CA THR A 137 -15.37 4.40 -6.78
C THR A 137 -15.62 5.41 -7.90
N CYS A 138 -16.70 5.26 -8.56
CA CYS A 138 -17.24 6.36 -9.36
C CYS A 138 -17.63 7.54 -8.48
#